data_02a1226455bb3ec65671bf093f2cbb28
#
_entry.id   02a1226455bb3ec65671bf093f2cbb28
#
_cell.length_a   1.000
_cell.length_b   1.000
_cell.length_c   1.000
_cell.angle_alpha   90.00
_cell.angle_beta   90.00
_cell.angle_gamma   90.00
#
_symmetry.space_group_name_H-M   'P 1'
#
loop_
_entity.id
_entity.type
_entity.pdbx_description
1 polymer ?
#
loop_
_entity_poly.entity_id
_entity_poly.type
_entity_poly.pdbx_seq_one_letter_code
_entity_poly.pdbx_strand_id
1 'polypeptide(L)'
;MSPRISNFRERGIGPPLLYQLDGTVTTSYDRAVPPAPAARAKLLDAFVTILLEQGERAATLEAVAATAGVSKGGLLYHFPSKDALVEGLAEHVEALGAEDVERMRAAPEGPAAYYIRTSVFADTPIDRAIVALTRLSQTANPRAQQALRHIHQGWFDALAEEVTDPAAARAVALIGDGLYYGAAMSGETSTTPPEDVDELLKVVRKLIGPND
;
A
#
# COMPACT_ATOMS: atom_id res chain seq x y z
N MET A 1 -38.11 -36.17 19.35
CA MET A 1 -37.93 -34.73 19.64
C MET A 1 -36.77 -34.25 18.76
N SER A 2 -37.13 -33.68 17.60
CA SER A 2 -36.12 -33.24 16.62
C SER A 2 -35.59 -31.84 16.95
N PRO A 3 -34.28 -31.60 16.91
CA PRO A 3 -33.75 -30.27 17.08
C PRO A 3 -34.01 -29.41 15.82
N ARG A 4 -34.52 -28.20 16.02
CA ARG A 4 -34.78 -27.20 14.98
C ARG A 4 -33.47 -26.76 14.36
N ILE A 5 -33.35 -26.89 13.03
CA ILE A 5 -32.31 -26.30 12.22
C ILE A 5 -32.66 -24.81 12.05
N SER A 6 -32.03 -23.94 12.84
CA SER A 6 -32.17 -22.48 12.69
C SER A 6 -31.02 -21.91 11.84
N ASN A 7 -31.42 -21.32 10.74
CA ASN A 7 -30.75 -20.31 9.89
C ASN A 7 -29.21 -20.16 9.98
N PHE A 8 -28.52 -20.92 9.15
CA PHE A 8 -27.07 -20.78 8.89
C PHE A 8 -26.73 -19.80 7.73
N ARG A 9 -27.73 -19.13 7.14
CA ARG A 9 -27.52 -18.29 5.94
C ARG A 9 -26.93 -16.91 6.18
N GLU A 10 -26.84 -16.44 7.42
CA GLU A 10 -26.45 -15.04 7.70
C GLU A 10 -24.93 -14.87 8.04
N ARG A 11 -24.13 -15.91 8.08
CA ARG A 11 -22.70 -15.78 8.46
C ARG A 11 -21.69 -16.30 7.43
N GLY A 12 -22.08 -16.53 6.20
CA GLY A 12 -21.13 -16.93 5.14
C GLY A 12 -20.36 -18.25 5.41
N ILE A 13 -20.84 -19.11 6.28
CA ILE A 13 -20.23 -20.40 6.60
C ILE A 13 -21.01 -21.46 5.81
N GLY A 14 -20.31 -22.09 4.87
CA GLY A 14 -20.86 -23.23 4.12
C GLY A 14 -21.24 -24.38 5.05
N PRO A 15 -22.14 -25.30 4.61
CA PRO A 15 -22.53 -26.45 5.40
C PRO A 15 -21.32 -27.34 5.69
N PRO A 16 -21.21 -27.94 6.90
CA PRO A 16 -20.11 -28.83 7.24
C PRO A 16 -20.14 -30.09 6.36
N LEU A 17 -18.98 -30.45 5.80
CA LEU A 17 -18.80 -31.75 5.15
C LEU A 17 -18.81 -32.84 6.20
N LEU A 18 -19.79 -33.77 6.11
CA LEU A 18 -19.88 -34.92 6.97
C LEU A 18 -19.12 -36.10 6.36
N TYR A 19 -18.05 -36.53 7.01
CA TYR A 19 -17.37 -37.78 6.69
C TYR A 19 -17.72 -38.84 7.76
N GLN A 20 -18.15 -40.00 7.32
CA GLN A 20 -18.42 -41.12 8.19
C GLN A 20 -17.29 -42.15 8.06
N LEU A 21 -16.46 -42.27 9.08
CA LEU A 21 -15.46 -43.34 9.23
C LEU A 21 -15.70 -44.01 10.59
N ASP A 22 -15.91 -45.31 10.56
CA ASP A 22 -15.98 -46.23 11.73
C ASP A 22 -16.99 -45.81 12.82
N GLY A 23 -18.17 -45.34 12.42
CA GLY A 23 -19.27 -45.07 13.36
C GLY A 23 -19.10 -43.76 14.17
N THR A 24 -18.05 -43.02 13.99
CA THR A 24 -17.83 -41.73 14.66
C THR A 24 -18.04 -40.58 13.68
N VAL A 25 -18.98 -39.66 13.97
CA VAL A 25 -19.20 -38.47 13.17
C VAL A 25 -18.24 -37.37 13.65
N THR A 26 -17.22 -37.08 12.85
CA THR A 26 -16.30 -35.99 13.11
C THR A 26 -16.72 -34.77 12.27
N THR A 27 -17.09 -33.69 12.93
CA THR A 27 -17.38 -32.43 12.26
C THR A 27 -16.06 -31.64 12.10
N SER A 28 -15.46 -31.67 10.92
CA SER A 28 -14.38 -30.75 10.62
C SER A 28 -14.97 -29.40 10.15
N TYR A 29 -14.78 -28.35 10.92
CA TYR A 29 -15.01 -27.01 10.44
C TYR A 29 -13.89 -26.69 9.46
N ASP A 30 -14.21 -26.73 8.18
CA ASP A 30 -13.35 -26.19 7.14
C ASP A 30 -13.22 -24.68 7.41
N ARG A 31 -12.05 -24.29 7.91
CA ARG A 31 -11.73 -22.87 8.06
C ARG A 31 -11.73 -22.30 6.64
N ALA A 32 -12.80 -21.61 6.26
CA ALA A 32 -12.97 -21.05 4.94
C ALA A 32 -11.67 -20.35 4.53
N VAL A 33 -10.97 -20.90 3.55
CA VAL A 33 -9.82 -20.23 2.94
C VAL A 33 -10.37 -18.97 2.28
N PRO A 34 -9.90 -17.78 2.67
CA PRO A 34 -10.35 -16.54 2.04
C PRO A 34 -10.18 -16.66 0.52
N PRO A 35 -11.06 -16.03 -0.29
CA PRO A 35 -10.86 -15.94 -1.73
C PRO A 35 -9.42 -15.51 -2.05
N ALA A 36 -8.80 -16.10 -3.06
CA ALA A 36 -7.37 -15.91 -3.38
C ALA A 36 -6.93 -14.41 -3.42
N PRO A 37 -7.70 -13.45 -3.97
CA PRO A 37 -7.35 -12.03 -3.91
C PRO A 37 -7.29 -11.48 -2.48
N ALA A 38 -8.24 -11.87 -1.61
CA ALA A 38 -8.27 -11.40 -0.23
C ALA A 38 -7.12 -11.96 0.62
N ALA A 39 -6.67 -13.19 0.36
CA ALA A 39 -5.52 -13.78 1.03
C ALA A 39 -4.22 -13.09 0.61
N ARG A 40 -4.04 -12.81 -0.68
CA ARG A 40 -2.87 -12.08 -1.21
C ARG A 40 -2.74 -10.68 -0.60
N ALA A 41 -3.83 -9.92 -0.54
CA ALA A 41 -3.86 -8.59 0.07
C ALA A 41 -3.46 -8.65 1.56
N LYS A 42 -4.07 -9.54 2.36
CA LYS A 42 -3.73 -9.74 3.78
C LYS A 42 -2.26 -10.09 4.00
N LEU A 43 -1.66 -10.87 3.11
CA LEU A 43 -0.24 -11.22 3.19
C LEU A 43 0.65 -10.02 2.91
N LEU A 44 0.31 -9.17 1.94
CA LEU A 44 1.03 -7.91 1.68
C LEU A 44 0.88 -6.92 2.83
N ASP A 45 -0.32 -6.74 3.38
CA ASP A 45 -0.57 -5.87 4.54
C ASP A 45 0.24 -6.32 5.76
N ALA A 46 0.29 -7.64 6.03
CA ALA A 46 1.10 -8.21 7.10
C ALA A 46 2.59 -8.00 6.86
N PHE A 47 3.05 -8.15 5.62
CA PHE A 47 4.43 -7.90 5.24
C PHE A 47 4.82 -6.44 5.46
N VAL A 48 3.99 -5.49 5.01
CA VAL A 48 4.15 -4.05 5.25
C VAL A 48 4.21 -3.75 6.75
N THR A 49 3.27 -4.27 7.52
CA THR A 49 3.23 -4.07 8.98
C THR A 49 4.53 -4.52 9.65
N ILE A 50 5.02 -5.72 9.35
CA ILE A 50 6.28 -6.22 9.93
C ILE A 50 7.47 -5.37 9.49
N LEU A 51 7.53 -4.96 8.21
CA LEU A 51 8.60 -4.07 7.72
C LEU A 51 8.64 -2.75 8.48
N LEU A 52 7.47 -2.16 8.76
CA LEU A 52 7.35 -0.88 9.45
C LEU A 52 7.64 -0.97 10.95
N GLU A 53 7.19 -2.03 11.61
CA GLU A 53 7.27 -2.14 13.06
C GLU A 53 8.56 -2.83 13.55
N GLN A 54 9.04 -3.84 12.81
CA GLN A 54 10.08 -4.76 13.26
C GLN A 54 11.29 -4.80 12.32
N GLY A 55 11.17 -4.21 11.13
CA GLY A 55 12.21 -4.14 10.13
C GLY A 55 12.33 -5.39 9.26
N GLU A 56 13.19 -5.31 8.24
CA GLU A 56 13.30 -6.33 7.20
C GLU A 56 13.72 -7.71 7.72
N ARG A 57 14.56 -7.77 8.75
CA ARG A 57 15.05 -9.07 9.29
C ARG A 57 13.92 -9.88 9.93
N ALA A 58 12.94 -9.23 10.53
CA ALA A 58 11.79 -9.87 11.13
C ALA A 58 10.75 -10.35 10.10
N ALA A 59 10.76 -9.80 8.89
CA ALA A 59 9.82 -10.13 7.82
C ALA A 59 10.15 -11.47 7.15
N THR A 60 10.01 -12.57 7.92
CA THR A 60 10.13 -13.95 7.43
C THR A 60 8.79 -14.45 6.90
N LEU A 61 8.80 -15.47 6.03
CA LEU A 61 7.57 -16.07 5.50
C LEU A 61 6.65 -16.57 6.63
N GLU A 62 7.24 -17.15 7.68
CA GLU A 62 6.52 -17.63 8.85
C GLU A 62 5.85 -16.49 9.62
N ALA A 63 6.57 -15.38 9.87
CA ALA A 63 6.03 -14.21 10.55
C ALA A 63 4.89 -13.57 9.75
N VAL A 64 5.07 -13.43 8.43
CA VAL A 64 4.04 -12.88 7.54
C VAL A 64 2.79 -13.75 7.53
N ALA A 65 2.93 -15.09 7.42
CA ALA A 65 1.80 -16.01 7.46
C ALA A 65 1.04 -15.92 8.80
N ALA A 66 1.78 -15.90 9.91
CA ALA A 66 1.20 -15.77 11.25
C ALA A 66 0.45 -14.45 11.44
N THR A 67 1.05 -13.32 11.06
CA THR A 67 0.44 -11.98 11.17
C THR A 67 -0.80 -11.86 10.26
N ALA A 68 -0.76 -12.42 9.04
CA ALA A 68 -1.89 -12.42 8.13
C ALA A 68 -3.03 -13.37 8.53
N GLY A 69 -2.79 -14.27 9.48
CA GLY A 69 -3.73 -15.34 9.83
C GLY A 69 -3.95 -16.36 8.70
N VAL A 70 -2.92 -16.56 7.86
CA VAL A 70 -2.92 -17.47 6.71
C VAL A 70 -2.00 -18.66 7.03
N SER A 71 -2.35 -19.87 6.57
CA SER A 71 -1.46 -21.01 6.72
C SER A 71 -0.17 -20.83 5.91
N LYS A 72 0.94 -21.48 6.34
CA LYS A 72 2.20 -21.45 5.59
C LYS A 72 2.02 -21.93 4.14
N GLY A 73 1.21 -22.99 3.92
CA GLY A 73 0.89 -23.48 2.58
C GLY A 73 0.14 -22.44 1.75
N GLY A 74 -0.82 -21.72 2.37
CA GLY A 74 -1.55 -20.63 1.72
C GLY A 74 -0.63 -19.45 1.36
N LEU A 75 0.33 -19.11 2.20
CA LEU A 75 1.33 -18.10 1.86
C LEU A 75 2.20 -18.55 0.69
N LEU A 76 2.76 -19.77 0.75
CA LEU A 76 3.66 -20.29 -0.30
C LEU A 76 2.97 -20.43 -1.66
N TYR A 77 1.65 -20.61 -1.67
CA TYR A 77 0.86 -20.59 -2.91
C TYR A 77 0.88 -19.21 -3.58
N HIS A 78 0.81 -18.13 -2.80
CA HIS A 78 0.82 -16.74 -3.32
C HIS A 78 2.22 -16.18 -3.48
N PHE A 79 3.12 -16.49 -2.53
CA PHE A 79 4.47 -15.94 -2.43
C PHE A 79 5.44 -17.05 -2.02
N PRO A 80 6.09 -17.72 -2.99
CA PRO A 80 6.97 -18.86 -2.71
C PRO A 80 8.28 -18.48 -2.01
N SER A 81 8.63 -17.18 -1.97
CA SER A 81 9.85 -16.68 -1.36
C SER A 81 9.66 -15.28 -0.80
N LYS A 82 10.64 -14.78 -0.03
CA LYS A 82 10.68 -13.38 0.42
C LYS A 82 10.81 -12.43 -0.77
N ASP A 83 11.58 -12.81 -1.78
CA ASP A 83 11.70 -11.99 -3.00
C ASP A 83 10.36 -11.88 -3.74
N ALA A 84 9.54 -12.94 -3.74
CA ALA A 84 8.18 -12.88 -4.28
C ALA A 84 7.25 -11.95 -3.47
N LEU A 85 7.43 -11.83 -2.14
CA LEU A 85 6.73 -10.83 -1.34
C LEU A 85 7.17 -9.40 -1.69
N VAL A 86 8.47 -9.20 -1.88
CA VAL A 86 9.01 -7.89 -2.32
C VAL A 86 8.49 -7.53 -3.70
N GLU A 87 8.49 -8.48 -4.64
CA GLU A 87 7.91 -8.29 -5.99
C GLU A 87 6.44 -7.90 -5.89
N GLY A 88 5.65 -8.66 -5.13
CA GLY A 88 4.23 -8.38 -4.95
C GLY A 88 3.95 -7.04 -4.28
N LEU A 89 4.79 -6.59 -3.34
CA LEU A 89 4.70 -5.26 -2.74
C LEU A 89 5.05 -4.17 -3.76
N ALA A 90 6.10 -4.38 -4.55
CA ALA A 90 6.51 -3.45 -5.60
C ALA A 90 5.41 -3.27 -6.65
N GLU A 91 4.85 -4.37 -7.17
CA GLU A 91 3.69 -4.35 -8.08
C GLU A 91 2.49 -3.59 -7.48
N HIS A 92 2.21 -3.82 -6.19
CA HIS A 92 1.12 -3.16 -5.49
C HIS A 92 1.32 -1.65 -5.39
N VAL A 93 2.54 -1.21 -5.04
CA VAL A 93 2.88 0.21 -4.97
C VAL A 93 2.84 0.87 -6.35
N GLU A 94 3.32 0.19 -7.39
CA GLU A 94 3.25 0.69 -8.77
C GLU A 94 1.80 0.86 -9.24
N ALA A 95 0.92 -0.09 -8.91
CA ALA A 95 -0.51 0.02 -9.24
C ALA A 95 -1.18 1.19 -8.51
N LEU A 96 -0.94 1.34 -7.20
CA LEU A 96 -1.46 2.46 -6.41
C LEU A 96 -0.91 3.81 -6.90
N GLY A 97 0.36 3.87 -7.28
CA GLY A 97 0.99 5.05 -7.85
C GLY A 97 0.36 5.45 -9.19
N ALA A 98 0.08 4.47 -10.07
CA ALA A 98 -0.59 4.72 -11.35
C ALA A 98 -2.02 5.27 -11.13
N GLU A 99 -2.79 4.70 -10.20
CA GLU A 99 -4.11 5.23 -9.85
C GLU A 99 -4.03 6.65 -9.27
N ASP A 100 -2.98 6.94 -8.50
CA ASP A 100 -2.77 8.27 -7.92
C ASP A 100 -2.41 9.30 -8.99
N VAL A 101 -1.60 8.94 -9.98
CA VAL A 101 -1.29 9.76 -11.16
C VAL A 101 -2.56 10.12 -11.93
N GLU A 102 -3.49 9.17 -12.13
CA GLU A 102 -4.76 9.46 -12.78
C GLU A 102 -5.64 10.41 -11.95
N ARG A 103 -5.67 10.26 -10.62
CA ARG A 103 -6.35 11.22 -9.73
C ARG A 103 -5.71 12.61 -9.81
N MET A 104 -4.39 12.68 -9.84
CA MET A 104 -3.62 13.91 -9.96
C MET A 104 -3.93 14.65 -11.28
N ARG A 105 -3.99 13.93 -12.41
CA ARG A 105 -4.37 14.50 -13.71
C ARG A 105 -5.81 15.00 -13.76
N ALA A 106 -6.72 14.32 -13.05
CA ALA A 106 -8.13 14.67 -12.99
C ALA A 106 -8.46 15.72 -11.91
N ALA A 107 -7.49 16.15 -11.11
CA ALA A 107 -7.73 17.06 -10.00
C ALA A 107 -8.15 18.46 -10.49
N PRO A 108 -9.27 19.01 -9.99
CA PRO A 108 -9.78 20.31 -10.43
C PRO A 108 -8.86 21.48 -10.07
N GLU A 109 -8.02 21.32 -9.05
CA GLU A 109 -7.01 22.31 -8.63
C GLU A 109 -5.71 22.22 -9.44
N GLY A 110 -5.58 21.26 -10.32
CA GLY A 110 -4.39 20.97 -11.12
C GLY A 110 -3.40 20.01 -10.45
N PRO A 111 -2.56 19.32 -11.26
CA PRO A 111 -1.57 18.35 -10.81
C PRO A 111 -0.62 18.86 -9.74
N ALA A 112 -0.08 20.08 -9.88
CA ALA A 112 0.87 20.62 -8.92
C ALA A 112 0.26 20.85 -7.53
N ALA A 113 -0.96 21.40 -7.48
CA ALA A 113 -1.66 21.60 -6.21
C ALA A 113 -2.09 20.28 -5.56
N TYR A 114 -2.56 19.35 -6.36
CA TYR A 114 -2.87 17.98 -5.90
C TYR A 114 -1.64 17.32 -5.29
N TYR A 115 -0.50 17.32 -6.01
CA TYR A 115 0.74 16.71 -5.56
C TYR A 115 1.18 17.25 -4.20
N ILE A 116 1.21 18.56 -4.01
CA ILE A 116 1.59 19.18 -2.74
C ILE A 116 0.63 18.81 -1.60
N ARG A 117 -0.68 18.80 -1.86
CA ARG A 117 -1.68 18.45 -0.82
C ARG A 117 -1.59 16.98 -0.40
N THR A 118 -1.32 16.07 -1.33
CA THR A 118 -1.24 14.64 -1.08
C THR A 118 0.14 14.18 -0.62
N SER A 119 1.18 15.01 -0.75
CA SER A 119 2.52 14.75 -0.23
C SER A 119 2.63 14.88 1.30
N VAL A 120 1.52 15.00 2.00
CA VAL A 120 1.45 14.99 3.46
C VAL A 120 1.17 13.56 3.93
N PHE A 121 2.09 12.98 4.70
CA PHE A 121 1.93 11.62 5.21
C PHE A 121 0.71 11.52 6.14
N ALA A 122 -0.26 10.70 5.77
CA ALA A 122 -1.54 10.53 6.47
C ALA A 122 -1.76 9.09 6.98
N ASP A 123 -0.72 8.25 6.98
CA ASP A 123 -0.75 6.83 7.35
C ASP A 123 -1.79 6.00 6.57
N THR A 124 -2.04 6.39 5.32
CA THR A 124 -2.91 5.65 4.41
C THR A 124 -2.25 4.32 3.97
N PRO A 125 -3.00 3.37 3.40
CA PRO A 125 -2.42 2.14 2.87
C PRO A 125 -1.30 2.38 1.84
N ILE A 126 -1.42 3.40 0.97
CA ILE A 126 -0.38 3.74 0.01
C ILE A 126 0.87 4.31 0.72
N ASP A 127 0.70 5.18 1.72
CA ASP A 127 1.80 5.75 2.49
C ASP A 127 2.61 4.65 3.17
N ARG A 128 1.91 3.73 3.86
CA ARG A 128 2.55 2.59 4.54
C ARG A 128 3.31 1.70 3.56
N ALA A 129 2.74 1.42 2.40
CA ALA A 129 3.36 0.60 1.36
C ALA A 129 4.61 1.27 0.77
N ILE A 130 4.56 2.59 0.48
CA ILE A 130 5.71 3.38 0.00
C ILE A 130 6.83 3.40 1.04
N VAL A 131 6.51 3.66 2.32
CA VAL A 131 7.53 3.68 3.39
C VAL A 131 8.16 2.30 3.58
N ALA A 132 7.36 1.22 3.54
CA ALA A 132 7.89 -0.14 3.62
C ALA A 132 8.85 -0.45 2.44
N LEU A 133 8.45 -0.04 1.22
CA LEU A 133 9.29 -0.21 0.04
C LEU A 133 10.56 0.65 0.10
N THR A 134 10.47 1.86 0.65
CA THR A 134 11.62 2.75 0.88
C THR A 134 12.63 2.10 1.83
N ARG A 135 12.18 1.48 2.93
CA ARG A 135 13.07 0.73 3.84
C ARG A 135 13.79 -0.41 3.15
N LEU A 136 13.11 -1.16 2.28
CA LEU A 136 13.75 -2.21 1.47
C LEU A 136 14.77 -1.64 0.48
N SER A 137 14.50 -0.47 -0.10
CA SER A 137 15.43 0.18 -1.04
C SER A 137 16.73 0.61 -0.36
N GLN A 138 16.68 0.98 0.92
CA GLN A 138 17.85 1.34 1.73
C GLN A 138 18.78 0.14 1.99
N THR A 139 18.27 -1.08 1.97
CA THR A 139 19.06 -2.32 2.03
C THR A 139 19.55 -2.78 0.64
N ALA A 140 19.55 -1.87 -0.34
CA ALA A 140 19.99 -2.08 -1.70
C ALA A 140 19.16 -3.11 -2.50
N ASN A 141 17.87 -3.31 -2.14
CA ASN A 141 16.98 -4.16 -2.93
C ASN A 141 16.67 -3.52 -4.28
N PRO A 142 17.09 -4.12 -5.42
CA PRO A 142 17.01 -3.48 -6.74
C PRO A 142 15.56 -3.32 -7.22
N ARG A 143 14.68 -4.25 -6.85
CA ARG A 143 13.25 -4.21 -7.23
C ARG A 143 12.52 -3.07 -6.52
N ALA A 144 12.77 -2.91 -5.22
CA ALA A 144 12.22 -1.80 -4.45
C ALA A 144 12.68 -0.45 -5.00
N GLN A 145 13.98 -0.33 -5.32
CA GLN A 145 14.51 0.89 -5.94
C GLN A 145 13.89 1.19 -7.31
N GLN A 146 13.68 0.14 -8.12
CA GLN A 146 13.04 0.29 -9.43
C GLN A 146 11.60 0.78 -9.32
N ALA A 147 10.80 0.18 -8.45
CA ALA A 147 9.41 0.56 -8.26
C ALA A 147 9.27 2.00 -7.75
N LEU A 148 10.09 2.41 -6.77
CA LEU A 148 10.10 3.79 -6.28
C LEU A 148 10.46 4.78 -7.40
N ARG A 149 11.49 4.48 -8.22
CA ARG A 149 11.81 5.34 -9.38
C ARG A 149 10.63 5.43 -10.36
N HIS A 150 9.93 4.33 -10.60
CA HIS A 150 8.82 4.28 -11.53
C HIS A 150 7.66 5.17 -11.07
N ILE A 151 7.22 5.05 -9.80
CA ILE A 151 6.14 5.89 -9.28
C ILE A 151 6.54 7.38 -9.24
N HIS A 152 7.76 7.70 -8.80
CA HIS A 152 8.26 9.08 -8.81
C HIS A 152 8.32 9.67 -10.22
N GLN A 153 8.70 8.87 -11.24
CA GLN A 153 8.68 9.32 -12.62
C GLN A 153 7.26 9.60 -13.09
N GLY A 154 6.29 8.75 -12.75
CA GLY A 154 4.88 8.96 -13.11
C GLY A 154 4.31 10.27 -12.54
N TRP A 155 4.58 10.58 -11.27
CA TRP A 155 4.19 11.86 -10.66
C TRP A 155 4.89 13.05 -11.31
N PHE A 156 6.19 12.91 -11.59
CA PHE A 156 6.95 13.98 -12.25
C PHE A 156 6.44 14.25 -13.67
N ASP A 157 6.10 13.20 -14.43
CA ASP A 157 5.55 13.34 -15.77
C ASP A 157 4.20 14.07 -15.74
N ALA A 158 3.32 13.75 -14.78
CA ALA A 158 2.05 14.45 -14.59
C ALA A 158 2.25 15.93 -14.17
N LEU A 159 3.26 16.23 -13.35
CA LEU A 159 3.64 17.63 -13.06
C LEU A 159 4.10 18.36 -14.31
N ALA A 160 4.92 17.72 -15.14
CA ALA A 160 5.47 18.33 -16.35
C ALA A 160 4.42 18.55 -17.46
N GLU A 161 3.28 17.88 -17.39
CA GLU A 161 2.12 18.13 -18.26
C GLU A 161 1.48 19.51 -17.96
N GLU A 162 1.47 19.95 -16.70
CA GLU A 162 0.92 21.24 -16.29
C GLU A 162 2.01 22.33 -16.27
N VAL A 163 3.19 22.02 -15.75
CA VAL A 163 4.26 22.99 -15.46
C VAL A 163 5.26 22.97 -16.62
N THR A 164 5.15 23.96 -17.50
CA THR A 164 5.96 24.03 -18.74
C THR A 164 7.44 24.33 -18.51
N ASP A 165 7.80 25.04 -17.40
CA ASP A 165 9.20 25.24 -17.02
C ASP A 165 9.73 23.99 -16.29
N PRO A 166 10.72 23.26 -16.86
CA PRO A 166 11.26 22.07 -16.23
C PRO A 166 11.91 22.31 -14.85
N ALA A 167 12.43 23.52 -14.62
CA ALA A 167 13.04 23.88 -13.33
C ALA A 167 11.93 24.09 -12.28
N ALA A 168 10.83 24.72 -12.64
CA ALA A 168 9.66 24.89 -11.78
C ALA A 168 9.01 23.51 -11.46
N ALA A 169 8.82 22.65 -12.47
CA ALA A 169 8.32 21.28 -12.25
C ALA A 169 9.21 20.51 -11.27
N ARG A 170 10.52 20.59 -11.43
CA ARG A 170 11.48 19.98 -10.50
C ARG A 170 11.40 20.56 -9.10
N ALA A 171 11.23 21.87 -8.97
CA ALA A 171 11.08 22.51 -7.67
C ALA A 171 9.79 22.05 -6.96
N VAL A 172 8.67 21.96 -7.66
CA VAL A 172 7.41 21.43 -7.12
C VAL A 172 7.59 19.98 -6.64
N ALA A 173 8.23 19.13 -7.45
CA ALA A 173 8.52 17.74 -7.07
C ALA A 173 9.34 17.67 -5.78
N LEU A 174 10.43 18.47 -5.68
CA LEU A 174 11.28 18.50 -4.48
C LEU A 174 10.57 19.05 -3.23
N ILE A 175 9.62 19.95 -3.38
CA ILE A 175 8.80 20.45 -2.26
C ILE A 175 7.92 19.29 -1.74
N GLY A 176 7.22 18.58 -2.61
CA GLY A 176 6.38 17.45 -2.22
C GLY A 176 7.18 16.31 -1.61
N ASP A 177 8.29 15.92 -2.25
CA ASP A 177 9.21 14.91 -1.71
C ASP A 177 9.71 15.28 -0.31
N GLY A 178 10.04 16.58 -0.08
CA GLY A 178 10.49 17.09 1.21
C GLY A 178 9.41 17.00 2.29
N LEU A 179 8.17 17.32 1.96
CA LEU A 179 7.02 17.21 2.87
C LEU A 179 6.80 15.75 3.29
N TYR A 180 6.82 14.85 2.31
CA TYR A 180 6.59 13.42 2.53
C TYR A 180 7.73 12.77 3.31
N TYR A 181 8.97 13.06 2.93
CA TYR A 181 10.15 12.46 3.52
C TYR A 181 10.28 12.79 5.01
N GLY A 182 10.02 14.04 5.39
CA GLY A 182 10.08 14.47 6.79
C GLY A 182 9.17 13.63 7.68
N ALA A 183 7.92 13.45 7.28
CA ALA A 183 6.93 12.67 8.01
C ALA A 183 7.23 11.16 7.97
N ALA A 184 7.59 10.61 6.80
CA ALA A 184 7.91 9.20 6.63
C ALA A 184 9.13 8.75 7.45
N MET A 185 10.10 9.65 7.69
CA MET A 185 11.29 9.35 8.48
C MET A 185 11.09 9.49 9.99
N SER A 186 10.24 10.43 10.44
CA SER A 186 9.92 10.59 11.86
C SER A 186 9.00 9.51 12.39
N GLY A 187 8.26 8.83 11.54
CA GLY A 187 7.23 7.86 11.93
C GLY A 187 5.99 8.52 12.55
N GLU A 188 5.93 9.83 12.52
CA GLU A 188 4.80 10.63 12.96
C GLU A 188 3.94 11.00 11.76
N THR A 189 2.62 11.02 11.92
CA THR A 189 1.70 11.69 10.98
C THR A 189 2.17 13.13 10.82
N SER A 190 2.16 13.63 9.61
CA SER A 190 2.81 14.87 9.15
C SER A 190 3.05 15.92 10.23
N THR A 191 4.31 16.33 10.38
CA THR A 191 4.69 17.47 11.23
C THR A 191 4.37 18.82 10.57
N THR A 192 3.88 18.83 9.32
CA THR A 192 3.53 20.02 8.57
C THR A 192 2.06 20.36 8.80
N PRO A 193 1.75 21.47 9.50
CA PRO A 193 0.38 21.89 9.71
C PRO A 193 -0.34 22.21 8.36
N PRO A 194 -1.67 22.02 8.28
CA PRO A 194 -2.43 22.34 7.07
C PRO A 194 -2.24 23.75 6.55
N GLU A 195 -2.11 24.73 7.46
CA GLU A 195 -1.85 26.14 7.12
C GLU A 195 -0.51 26.34 6.41
N ASP A 196 0.52 25.58 6.76
CA ASP A 196 1.82 25.65 6.09
C ASP A 196 1.74 25.07 4.68
N VAL A 197 0.93 24.03 4.46
CA VAL A 197 0.64 23.47 3.14
C VAL A 197 -0.05 24.52 2.26
N ASP A 198 -1.01 25.28 2.79
CA ASP A 198 -1.68 26.36 2.05
C ASP A 198 -0.73 27.52 1.70
N GLU A 199 0.22 27.86 2.58
CA GLU A 199 1.26 28.84 2.26
C GLU A 199 2.22 28.34 1.18
N LEU A 200 2.63 27.04 1.24
CA LEU A 200 3.43 26.41 0.19
C LEU A 200 2.71 26.40 -1.16
N LEU A 201 1.40 26.16 -1.18
CA LEU A 201 0.60 26.24 -2.41
C LEU A 201 0.60 27.64 -3.03
N LYS A 202 0.65 28.72 -2.22
CA LYS A 202 0.81 30.08 -2.74
C LYS A 202 2.19 30.28 -3.41
N VAL A 203 3.24 29.67 -2.85
CA VAL A 203 4.58 29.69 -3.44
C VAL A 203 4.60 28.90 -4.74
N VAL A 204 4.03 27.70 -4.76
CA VAL A 204 3.94 26.84 -5.95
C VAL A 204 3.22 27.57 -7.09
N ARG A 205 2.06 28.18 -6.82
CA ARG A 205 1.32 28.98 -7.83
C ARG A 205 2.16 30.12 -8.43
N LYS A 206 3.05 30.74 -7.65
CA LYS A 206 3.97 31.76 -8.18
C LYS A 206 5.09 31.14 -9.02
N LEU A 207 5.54 29.94 -8.69
CA LEU A 207 6.57 29.23 -9.45
C LEU A 207 6.07 28.76 -10.81
N ILE A 208 4.84 28.26 -10.87
CA ILE A 208 4.27 27.72 -12.11
C ILE A 208 3.71 28.82 -13.04
N GLY A 209 3.56 30.04 -12.53
CA GLY A 209 2.98 31.14 -13.27
C GLY A 209 1.45 31.06 -13.42
N PRO A 210 0.81 32.07 -14.04
CA PRO A 210 -0.60 31.94 -14.39
C PRO A 210 -0.75 30.88 -15.47
N ASN A 211 -1.71 29.96 -15.28
CA ASN A 211 -2.17 29.09 -16.36
C ASN A 211 -2.87 29.98 -17.40
N ASP A 212 -2.25 30.16 -18.56
CA ASP A 212 -2.85 30.88 -19.72
C ASP A 212 -4.03 30.10 -20.29
#